data_b5912eefd1f4b2a8afbd7d5449fda4e6
#
_entry.id   b5912eefd1f4b2a8afbd7d5449fda4e6
#
_cell.length_a   1.000
_cell.length_b   1.000
_cell.length_c   1.000
_cell.angle_alpha   90.00
_cell.angle_beta   90.00
_cell.angle_gamma   90.00
#
_symmetry.space_group_name_H-M   'P 1'
#
loop_
_entity.id
_entity.type
_entity.pdbx_description
1 polymer ?
#
loop_
_entity_poly.entity_id
_entity_poly.type
_entity_poly.pdbx_seq_one_letter_code
_entity_poly.pdbx_strand_id
1 'polypeptide(L)'
;MFKDDENSLARRNLIILILAQATVGNQMVMIFIIGGLAGQSLVTNPCFATLPISLIVMGSMLSANPLSFIMQKYGRRAGFLLGTLGGASGGIIGCIGLYLSDFSIFLIGSFLSGIYMSAQGFYRFAATDTASKDFKPKAISYVMAGGLISAIIGPQLVKFTSSSLIIPFLGTYLTVILLNLIGAFLFLYLKIPLPRAEQSKHYGGRSYSQILKTPELLVATICAMVAYALMNLVMTSTPLAVVGCGFTENNAADIVSMHVLAMFIPSFFTGHLIVRFGNIKIITAGLLILSVSGIVALSGISLANFSIALVLLGIGWNFGFIGATSLLANSHAPEERGKIQGLNDFIVFGGVTVASLASGGLMNCAGSSAASGWNAVNFAMLPFLILAGLAILFLSQKNRTNTSI
;
A
#
# COMPACT_ATOMS: atom_id res chain seq x y z
N MET A 1 22.63 -30.18 -13.55
CA MET A 1 21.68 -29.86 -14.60
C MET A 1 20.34 -29.31 -14.06
N PHE A 2 19.62 -30.00 -13.16
CA PHE A 2 18.34 -29.48 -12.62
C PHE A 2 18.46 -28.23 -11.72
N LYS A 3 19.56 -28.05 -10.98
CA LYS A 3 19.77 -26.84 -10.14
C LYS A 3 19.99 -25.56 -10.96
N ASP A 4 20.57 -25.64 -12.12
CA ASP A 4 20.84 -24.47 -12.97
C ASP A 4 19.55 -23.98 -13.64
N ASP A 5 18.65 -24.90 -14.03
CA ASP A 5 17.35 -24.57 -14.63
C ASP A 5 16.39 -23.97 -13.60
N GLU A 6 16.35 -24.49 -12.35
CA GLU A 6 15.54 -23.92 -11.28
C GLU A 6 16.01 -22.50 -10.87
N ASN A 7 17.32 -22.29 -10.80
CA ASN A 7 17.89 -20.97 -10.52
C ASN A 7 17.62 -19.98 -11.67
N SER A 8 17.66 -20.44 -12.92
CA SER A 8 17.35 -19.61 -14.09
C SER A 8 15.88 -19.21 -14.13
N LEU A 9 14.96 -20.12 -13.79
CA LEU A 9 13.53 -19.87 -13.70
C LEU A 9 13.19 -18.89 -12.56
N ALA A 10 13.78 -19.06 -11.38
CA ALA A 10 13.60 -18.17 -10.23
C ALA A 10 14.08 -16.75 -10.56
N ARG A 11 15.26 -16.62 -11.18
CA ARG A 11 15.82 -15.34 -11.62
C ARG A 11 14.92 -14.64 -12.66
N ARG A 12 14.43 -15.39 -13.64
CA ARG A 12 13.53 -14.86 -14.66
C ARG A 12 12.22 -14.35 -14.06
N ASN A 13 11.57 -15.14 -13.21
CA ASN A 13 10.34 -14.74 -12.53
C ASN A 13 10.56 -13.49 -11.67
N LEU A 14 11.68 -13.42 -10.94
CA LEU A 14 12.05 -12.27 -10.14
C LEU A 14 12.21 -11.01 -11.01
N ILE A 15 12.91 -11.10 -12.14
CA ILE A 15 13.09 -9.96 -13.05
C ILE A 15 11.72 -9.48 -13.59
N ILE A 16 10.83 -10.39 -13.99
CA ILE A 16 9.49 -10.02 -14.46
C ILE A 16 8.70 -9.29 -13.38
N LEU A 17 8.77 -9.75 -12.13
CA LEU A 17 8.07 -9.12 -11.01
C LEU A 17 8.66 -7.74 -10.65
N ILE A 18 9.99 -7.58 -10.73
CA ILE A 18 10.67 -6.29 -10.57
C ILE A 18 10.22 -5.31 -11.66
N LEU A 19 10.23 -5.76 -12.92
CA LEU A 19 9.78 -4.95 -14.06
C LEU A 19 8.30 -4.59 -13.93
N ALA A 20 7.43 -5.52 -13.51
CA ALA A 20 6.03 -5.24 -13.27
C ALA A 20 5.84 -4.21 -12.15
N GLN A 21 6.59 -4.33 -11.04
CA GLN A 21 6.57 -3.33 -9.97
C GLN A 21 7.05 -1.96 -10.44
N ALA A 22 8.12 -1.92 -11.25
CA ALA A 22 8.71 -0.69 -11.78
C ALA A 22 7.84 -0.01 -12.86
N THR A 23 7.07 -0.77 -13.64
CA THR A 23 6.25 -0.22 -14.75
C THR A 23 4.79 -0.05 -14.33
N VAL A 24 4.09 -1.15 -14.08
CA VAL A 24 2.66 -1.11 -13.75
C VAL A 24 2.43 -0.49 -12.37
N GLY A 25 3.39 -0.63 -11.46
CA GLY A 25 3.34 0.00 -10.13
C GLY A 25 3.19 1.52 -10.16
N ASN A 26 3.61 2.18 -11.25
CA ASN A 26 3.44 3.63 -11.41
C ASN A 26 1.98 4.07 -11.32
N GLN A 27 1.02 3.25 -11.77
CA GLN A 27 -0.39 3.64 -11.74
C GLN A 27 -0.89 3.97 -10.33
N MET A 28 -0.42 3.25 -9.29
CA MET A 28 -0.84 3.56 -7.93
C MET A 28 -0.31 4.91 -7.48
N VAL A 29 0.97 5.20 -7.74
CA VAL A 29 1.55 6.52 -7.44
C VAL A 29 0.80 7.63 -8.18
N MET A 30 0.54 7.44 -9.49
CA MET A 30 -0.21 8.41 -10.31
C MET A 30 -1.60 8.66 -9.75
N ILE A 31 -2.36 7.60 -9.47
CA ILE A 31 -3.74 7.72 -9.00
C ILE A 31 -3.81 8.34 -7.60
N PHE A 32 -2.88 8.03 -6.71
CA PHE A 32 -2.84 8.66 -5.39
C PHE A 32 -2.51 10.16 -5.43
N ILE A 33 -1.75 10.62 -6.43
CA ILE A 33 -1.49 12.04 -6.64
C ILE A 33 -2.75 12.77 -7.14
N ILE A 34 -3.40 12.23 -8.19
CA ILE A 34 -4.47 12.96 -8.88
C ILE A 34 -5.88 12.57 -8.41
N GLY A 35 -6.05 11.40 -7.76
CA GLY A 35 -7.37 10.84 -7.49
C GLY A 35 -8.26 11.73 -6.62
N GLY A 36 -7.68 12.40 -5.63
CA GLY A 36 -8.39 13.39 -4.82
C GLY A 36 -8.71 14.67 -5.59
N LEU A 37 -7.78 15.16 -6.43
CA LEU A 37 -7.95 16.36 -7.26
C LEU A 37 -9.00 16.12 -8.36
N ALA A 38 -8.93 14.97 -9.03
CA ALA A 38 -9.94 14.56 -10.01
C ALA A 38 -11.31 14.35 -9.35
N GLY A 39 -11.34 13.74 -8.16
CA GLY A 39 -12.57 13.62 -7.38
C GLY A 39 -13.16 14.99 -7.02
N GLN A 40 -12.33 15.95 -6.61
CA GLN A 40 -12.75 17.31 -6.28
C GLN A 40 -13.32 18.06 -7.49
N SER A 41 -12.79 17.83 -8.70
CA SER A 41 -13.30 18.48 -9.91
C SER A 41 -14.67 17.94 -10.38
N LEU A 42 -15.06 16.74 -9.94
CA LEU A 42 -16.29 16.07 -10.34
C LEU A 42 -17.40 16.13 -9.29
N VAL A 43 -17.05 16.30 -8.01
CA VAL A 43 -18.00 16.21 -6.90
C VAL A 43 -18.58 17.58 -6.56
N THR A 44 -19.88 17.61 -6.26
CA THR A 44 -20.55 18.83 -5.76
C THR A 44 -20.25 19.11 -4.28
N ASN A 45 -20.08 18.06 -3.47
CA ASN A 45 -19.74 18.18 -2.07
C ASN A 45 -18.26 17.83 -1.84
N PRO A 46 -17.39 18.80 -1.53
CA PRO A 46 -15.94 18.58 -1.36
C PRO A 46 -15.55 17.52 -0.34
N CYS A 47 -16.44 17.18 0.62
CA CYS A 47 -16.21 16.13 1.60
C CYS A 47 -15.91 14.76 0.97
N PHE A 48 -16.43 14.53 -0.24
CA PHE A 48 -16.25 13.27 -0.97
C PHE A 48 -15.12 13.32 -2.00
N ALA A 49 -14.30 14.37 -2.03
CA ALA A 49 -13.21 14.52 -3.01
C ALA A 49 -12.23 13.34 -3.01
N THR A 50 -11.94 12.73 -1.86
CA THR A 50 -11.03 11.58 -1.74
C THR A 50 -11.74 10.21 -1.84
N LEU A 51 -13.08 10.19 -2.02
CA LEU A 51 -13.85 8.95 -2.14
C LEU A 51 -13.33 8.02 -3.25
N PRO A 52 -12.84 8.51 -4.41
CA PRO A 52 -12.21 7.66 -5.42
C PRO A 52 -11.06 6.81 -4.85
N ILE A 53 -10.15 7.41 -4.06
CA ILE A 53 -9.03 6.70 -3.44
C ILE A 53 -9.54 5.68 -2.42
N SER A 54 -10.53 6.04 -1.63
CA SER A 54 -11.15 5.14 -0.65
C SER A 54 -11.77 3.91 -1.29
N LEU A 55 -12.41 4.08 -2.46
CA LEU A 55 -12.98 2.97 -3.23
C LEU A 55 -11.91 2.07 -3.86
N ILE A 56 -10.76 2.60 -4.26
CA ILE A 56 -9.62 1.79 -4.69
C ILE A 56 -9.18 0.86 -3.55
N VAL A 57 -9.00 1.40 -2.35
CA VAL A 57 -8.58 0.62 -1.17
C VAL A 57 -9.65 -0.41 -0.79
N MET A 58 -10.92 -0.03 -0.79
CA MET A 58 -12.03 -0.94 -0.54
C MET A 58 -12.11 -2.05 -1.59
N GLY A 59 -11.93 -1.71 -2.87
CA GLY A 59 -11.85 -2.68 -3.97
C GLY A 59 -10.67 -3.65 -3.78
N SER A 60 -9.52 -3.16 -3.31
CA SER A 60 -8.38 -3.98 -2.96
C SER A 60 -8.68 -4.95 -1.82
N MET A 61 -9.29 -4.46 -0.74
CA MET A 61 -9.70 -5.27 0.41
C MET A 61 -10.63 -6.43 -0.02
N LEU A 62 -11.68 -6.10 -0.78
CA LEU A 62 -12.66 -7.09 -1.20
C LEU A 62 -12.12 -8.08 -2.24
N SER A 63 -11.16 -7.66 -3.07
CA SER A 63 -10.54 -8.50 -4.10
C SER A 63 -9.44 -9.41 -3.57
N ALA A 64 -8.87 -9.15 -2.39
CA ALA A 64 -7.70 -9.88 -1.89
C ALA A 64 -7.97 -11.39 -1.74
N ASN A 65 -9.08 -11.77 -1.10
CA ASN A 65 -9.44 -13.17 -0.92
C ASN A 65 -9.79 -13.89 -2.24
N PRO A 66 -10.67 -13.36 -3.12
CA PRO A 66 -10.93 -13.95 -4.42
C PRO A 66 -9.67 -14.11 -5.27
N LEU A 67 -8.81 -13.09 -5.34
CA LEU A 67 -7.55 -13.17 -6.08
C LEU A 67 -6.61 -14.23 -5.51
N SER A 68 -6.48 -14.31 -4.19
CA SER A 68 -5.68 -15.34 -3.54
C SER A 68 -6.16 -16.74 -3.89
N PHE A 69 -7.48 -16.98 -3.87
CA PHE A 69 -8.08 -18.25 -4.28
C PHE A 69 -7.81 -18.59 -5.74
N ILE A 70 -7.97 -17.60 -6.64
CA ILE A 70 -7.67 -17.77 -8.06
C ILE A 70 -6.18 -18.08 -8.28
N MET A 71 -5.28 -17.38 -7.56
CA MET A 71 -3.84 -17.62 -7.61
C MET A 71 -3.46 -19.04 -7.12
N GLN A 72 -4.15 -19.55 -6.11
CA GLN A 72 -3.94 -20.91 -5.62
C GLN A 72 -4.43 -21.97 -6.62
N LYS A 73 -5.59 -21.74 -7.25
CA LYS A 73 -6.23 -22.71 -8.14
C LYS A 73 -5.65 -22.67 -9.56
N TYR A 74 -5.39 -21.49 -10.09
CA TYR A 74 -4.99 -21.27 -11.50
C TYR A 74 -3.57 -20.70 -11.66
N GLY A 75 -2.85 -20.49 -10.55
CA GLY A 75 -1.50 -19.96 -10.52
C GLY A 75 -1.40 -18.42 -10.44
N ARG A 76 -0.24 -17.95 -10.03
CA ARG A 76 0.06 -16.51 -9.87
C ARG A 76 -0.19 -15.70 -11.13
N ARG A 77 0.14 -16.26 -12.29
CA ARG A 77 -0.07 -15.61 -13.59
C ARG A 77 -1.53 -15.23 -13.83
N ALA A 78 -2.48 -16.13 -13.54
CA ALA A 78 -3.90 -15.85 -13.71
C ALA A 78 -4.37 -14.69 -12.81
N GLY A 79 -3.95 -14.67 -11.55
CA GLY A 79 -4.29 -13.59 -10.63
C GLY A 79 -3.71 -12.25 -11.07
N PHE A 80 -2.48 -12.21 -11.57
CA PHE A 80 -1.85 -10.97 -12.06
C PHE A 80 -2.48 -10.45 -13.34
N LEU A 81 -2.86 -11.33 -14.27
CA LEU A 81 -3.62 -10.94 -15.47
C LEU A 81 -5.01 -10.39 -15.12
N LEU A 82 -5.69 -10.97 -14.12
CA LEU A 82 -6.95 -10.39 -13.60
C LEU A 82 -6.71 -9.04 -12.92
N GLY A 83 -5.58 -8.89 -12.22
CA GLY A 83 -5.19 -7.60 -11.66
C GLY A 83 -5.04 -6.52 -12.72
N THR A 84 -4.29 -6.81 -13.80
CA THR A 84 -4.13 -5.84 -14.91
C THR A 84 -5.44 -5.60 -15.66
N LEU A 85 -6.30 -6.59 -15.80
CA LEU A 85 -7.64 -6.40 -16.36
C LEU A 85 -8.48 -5.46 -15.49
N GLY A 86 -8.45 -5.64 -14.16
CA GLY A 86 -9.10 -4.74 -13.21
C GLY A 86 -8.58 -3.31 -13.30
N GLY A 87 -7.24 -3.14 -13.36
CA GLY A 87 -6.62 -1.83 -13.51
C GLY A 87 -6.96 -1.15 -14.84
N ALA A 88 -6.93 -1.89 -15.96
CA ALA A 88 -7.29 -1.38 -17.28
C ALA A 88 -8.78 -1.00 -17.35
N SER A 89 -9.68 -1.86 -16.86
CA SER A 89 -11.12 -1.59 -16.79
C SER A 89 -11.41 -0.36 -15.92
N GLY A 90 -10.72 -0.27 -14.77
CA GLY A 90 -10.78 0.89 -13.89
C GLY A 90 -10.33 2.18 -14.58
N GLY A 91 -9.25 2.11 -15.35
CA GLY A 91 -8.76 3.23 -16.17
C GLY A 91 -9.74 3.64 -17.25
N ILE A 92 -10.33 2.69 -18.00
CA ILE A 92 -11.32 2.96 -19.05
C ILE A 92 -12.56 3.63 -18.45
N ILE A 93 -13.13 3.06 -17.38
CA ILE A 93 -14.33 3.61 -16.74
C ILE A 93 -14.03 4.95 -16.08
N GLY A 94 -12.81 5.12 -15.53
CA GLY A 94 -12.33 6.40 -15.03
C GLY A 94 -12.26 7.48 -16.11
N CYS A 95 -11.74 7.14 -17.32
CA CYS A 95 -11.77 8.03 -18.48
C CYS A 95 -13.20 8.41 -18.88
N ILE A 96 -14.14 7.46 -18.91
CA ILE A 96 -15.55 7.72 -19.22
C ILE A 96 -16.17 8.67 -18.19
N GLY A 97 -15.91 8.44 -16.90
CA GLY A 97 -16.38 9.31 -15.81
C GLY A 97 -15.87 10.75 -15.93
N LEU A 98 -14.57 10.92 -16.25
CA LEU A 98 -13.98 12.24 -16.50
C LEU A 98 -14.57 12.90 -17.74
N TYR A 99 -14.72 12.15 -18.83
CA TYR A 99 -15.28 12.66 -20.10
C TYR A 99 -16.73 13.13 -19.96
N LEU A 100 -17.55 12.35 -19.24
CA LEU A 100 -18.96 12.67 -19.01
C LEU A 100 -19.15 13.62 -17.80
N SER A 101 -18.09 13.97 -17.09
CA SER A 101 -18.13 14.70 -15.82
C SER A 101 -19.07 14.04 -14.80
N ASP A 102 -19.10 12.70 -14.78
CA ASP A 102 -19.94 11.90 -13.87
C ASP A 102 -19.10 11.26 -12.76
N PHE A 103 -19.34 11.76 -11.54
CA PHE A 103 -18.61 11.27 -10.36
C PHE A 103 -18.89 9.80 -10.04
N SER A 104 -20.14 9.33 -10.25
CA SER A 104 -20.54 7.95 -9.94
C SER A 104 -19.82 6.95 -10.85
N ILE A 105 -19.74 7.25 -12.15
CA ILE A 105 -18.97 6.44 -13.11
C ILE A 105 -17.50 6.42 -12.73
N PHE A 106 -16.94 7.58 -12.37
CA PHE A 106 -15.55 7.69 -11.92
C PHE A 106 -15.25 6.85 -10.67
N LEU A 107 -16.21 6.79 -9.73
CA LEU A 107 -16.12 5.94 -8.54
C LEU A 107 -16.10 4.44 -8.86
N ILE A 108 -16.92 3.99 -9.83
CA ILE A 108 -16.89 2.59 -10.29
C ILE A 108 -15.52 2.25 -10.88
N GLY A 109 -14.96 3.13 -11.71
CA GLY A 109 -13.60 2.97 -12.25
C GLY A 109 -12.54 2.87 -11.15
N SER A 110 -12.66 3.70 -10.12
CA SER A 110 -11.78 3.70 -8.96
C SER A 110 -11.85 2.37 -8.20
N PHE A 111 -13.05 1.87 -7.93
CA PHE A 111 -13.25 0.58 -7.26
C PHE A 111 -12.60 -0.58 -8.02
N LEU A 112 -12.77 -0.63 -9.35
CA LEU A 112 -12.15 -1.67 -10.20
C LEU A 112 -10.62 -1.57 -10.22
N SER A 113 -10.05 -0.37 -10.13
CA SER A 113 -8.59 -0.18 -10.00
C SER A 113 -8.04 -0.82 -8.73
N GLY A 114 -8.87 -1.00 -7.70
CA GLY A 114 -8.52 -1.71 -6.47
C GLY A 114 -8.19 -3.18 -6.69
N ILE A 115 -8.73 -3.84 -7.72
CA ILE A 115 -8.38 -5.21 -8.09
C ILE A 115 -6.88 -5.30 -8.44
N TYR A 116 -6.37 -4.32 -9.19
CA TYR A 116 -4.94 -4.23 -9.47
C TYR A 116 -4.13 -3.98 -8.20
N MET A 117 -4.55 -3.06 -7.34
CA MET A 117 -3.85 -2.77 -6.08
C MET A 117 -3.70 -4.02 -5.22
N SER A 118 -4.74 -4.85 -5.15
CA SER A 118 -4.69 -6.16 -4.47
C SER A 118 -3.68 -7.10 -5.14
N ALA A 119 -3.73 -7.24 -6.47
CA ALA A 119 -2.82 -8.10 -7.21
C ALA A 119 -1.34 -7.68 -7.03
N GLN A 120 -1.06 -6.37 -7.05
CA GLN A 120 0.27 -5.82 -6.82
C GLN A 120 0.83 -6.22 -5.45
N GLY A 121 0.01 -6.26 -4.42
CA GLY A 121 0.40 -6.71 -3.08
C GLY A 121 0.98 -8.13 -3.06
N PHE A 122 0.59 -9.00 -4.00
CA PHE A 122 1.09 -10.37 -4.12
C PHE A 122 2.42 -10.50 -4.87
N TYR A 123 2.94 -9.48 -5.55
CA TYR A 123 4.22 -9.60 -6.29
C TYR A 123 5.38 -10.03 -5.39
N ARG A 124 5.49 -9.44 -4.19
CA ARG A 124 6.51 -9.79 -3.18
C ARG A 124 6.42 -11.24 -2.72
N PHE A 125 5.21 -11.78 -2.60
CA PHE A 125 5.01 -13.18 -2.22
C PHE A 125 5.31 -14.12 -3.39
N ALA A 126 4.90 -13.78 -4.61
CA ALA A 126 5.19 -14.55 -5.81
C ALA A 126 6.71 -14.67 -6.06
N ALA A 127 7.49 -13.65 -5.72
CA ALA A 127 8.94 -13.70 -5.79
C ALA A 127 9.57 -14.77 -4.87
N THR A 128 8.88 -15.13 -3.79
CA THR A 128 9.35 -16.17 -2.86
C THR A 128 8.96 -17.57 -3.25
N ASP A 129 8.01 -17.74 -4.18
CA ASP A 129 7.47 -19.07 -4.54
C ASP A 129 8.51 -19.95 -5.23
N THR A 130 9.42 -19.36 -6.01
CA THR A 130 10.52 -20.06 -6.69
C THR A 130 11.91 -19.81 -6.10
N ALA A 131 12.00 -19.04 -5.01
CA ALA A 131 13.25 -18.68 -4.37
C ALA A 131 13.68 -19.72 -3.32
N SER A 132 15.01 -19.99 -3.21
CA SER A 132 15.57 -20.78 -2.11
C SER A 132 15.29 -20.10 -0.76
N LYS A 133 15.31 -20.87 0.34
CA LYS A 133 15.02 -20.35 1.69
C LYS A 133 15.87 -19.13 2.05
N ASP A 134 17.15 -19.16 1.72
CA ASP A 134 18.12 -18.09 2.04
C ASP A 134 17.96 -16.88 1.11
N PHE A 135 17.37 -17.07 -0.07
CA PHE A 135 17.18 -16.02 -1.06
C PHE A 135 15.81 -15.32 -0.95
N LYS A 136 14.80 -15.93 -0.30
CA LYS A 136 13.46 -15.35 -0.14
C LYS A 136 13.45 -13.90 0.34
N PRO A 137 14.19 -13.52 1.43
CA PRO A 137 14.20 -12.12 1.89
C PRO A 137 14.77 -11.16 0.85
N LYS A 138 15.81 -11.58 0.11
CA LYS A 138 16.41 -10.80 -0.97
C LYS A 138 15.45 -10.64 -2.14
N ALA A 139 14.73 -11.70 -2.52
CA ALA A 139 13.74 -11.66 -3.59
C ALA A 139 12.63 -10.64 -3.30
N ILE A 140 12.10 -10.61 -2.07
CA ILE A 140 11.15 -9.59 -1.62
C ILE A 140 11.75 -8.19 -1.76
N SER A 141 12.97 -7.98 -1.25
CA SER A 141 13.66 -6.69 -1.30
C SER A 141 13.86 -6.20 -2.74
N TYR A 142 14.23 -7.07 -3.65
CA TYR A 142 14.42 -6.71 -5.07
C TYR A 142 13.11 -6.32 -5.76
N VAL A 143 12.01 -7.02 -5.49
CA VAL A 143 10.68 -6.63 -6.02
C VAL A 143 10.28 -5.27 -5.46
N MET A 144 10.47 -5.06 -4.16
CA MET A 144 10.18 -3.77 -3.52
C MET A 144 11.07 -2.64 -4.08
N ALA A 145 12.32 -2.94 -4.45
CA ALA A 145 13.21 -1.98 -5.12
C ALA A 145 12.65 -1.48 -6.46
N GLY A 146 11.87 -2.30 -7.17
CA GLY A 146 11.12 -1.83 -8.35
C GLY A 146 10.18 -0.67 -8.04
N GLY A 147 9.67 -0.58 -6.81
CA GLY A 147 8.84 0.53 -6.33
C GLY A 147 9.58 1.89 -6.29
N LEU A 148 10.92 1.90 -6.11
CA LEU A 148 11.70 3.14 -6.19
C LEU A 148 11.64 3.76 -7.59
N ILE A 149 11.64 2.93 -8.63
CA ILE A 149 11.50 3.38 -10.02
C ILE A 149 10.11 4.01 -10.19
N SER A 150 9.07 3.38 -9.65
CA SER A 150 7.71 3.93 -9.67
C SER A 150 7.59 5.25 -8.89
N ALA A 151 8.32 5.38 -7.78
CA ALA A 151 8.34 6.61 -6.98
C ALA A 151 8.92 7.82 -7.75
N ILE A 152 9.84 7.56 -8.68
CA ILE A 152 10.45 8.60 -9.51
C ILE A 152 9.62 8.83 -10.79
N ILE A 153 9.27 7.77 -11.51
CA ILE A 153 8.63 7.85 -12.82
C ILE A 153 7.16 8.23 -12.69
N GLY A 154 6.42 7.68 -11.69
CA GLY A 154 4.99 7.94 -11.52
C GLY A 154 4.63 9.42 -11.45
N PRO A 155 5.24 10.22 -10.54
CA PRO A 155 4.99 11.67 -10.47
C PRO A 155 5.39 12.42 -11.76
N GLN A 156 6.46 12.00 -12.44
CA GLN A 156 6.82 12.62 -13.72
C GLN A 156 5.76 12.34 -14.79
N LEU A 157 5.26 11.11 -14.87
CA LEU A 157 4.13 10.78 -15.75
C LEU A 157 2.92 11.66 -15.46
N VAL A 158 2.59 11.90 -14.18
CA VAL A 158 1.50 12.82 -13.80
C VAL A 158 1.76 14.22 -14.34
N LYS A 159 2.95 14.78 -14.12
CA LYS A 159 3.32 16.12 -14.62
C LYS A 159 3.15 16.27 -16.14
N PHE A 160 3.48 15.22 -16.91
CA PHE A 160 3.32 15.23 -18.35
C PHE A 160 1.89 14.98 -18.82
N THR A 161 1.07 14.25 -18.06
CA THR A 161 -0.20 13.73 -18.56
C THR A 161 -1.44 14.37 -17.93
N SER A 162 -1.32 15.01 -16.77
CA SER A 162 -2.48 15.57 -16.03
C SER A 162 -3.18 16.70 -16.79
N SER A 163 -2.42 17.51 -17.53
CA SER A 163 -2.91 18.64 -18.31
C SER A 163 -2.62 18.50 -19.82
N SER A 164 -2.27 17.31 -20.31
CA SER A 164 -1.91 17.07 -21.72
C SER A 164 -3.12 17.10 -22.66
N LEU A 165 -4.32 16.95 -22.15
CA LEU A 165 -5.58 16.95 -22.89
C LEU A 165 -6.51 18.07 -22.40
N ILE A 166 -7.53 18.40 -23.20
CA ILE A 166 -8.54 19.43 -22.86
C ILE A 166 -9.25 19.09 -21.53
N ILE A 167 -9.51 17.78 -21.30
CA ILE A 167 -10.11 17.32 -20.07
C ILE A 167 -8.99 17.01 -19.07
N PRO A 168 -8.91 17.73 -17.93
CA PRO A 168 -7.89 17.49 -16.90
C PRO A 168 -7.87 16.02 -16.45
N PHE A 169 -6.69 15.50 -16.17
CA PHE A 169 -6.43 14.14 -15.68
C PHE A 169 -6.76 13.00 -16.66
N LEU A 170 -7.48 13.24 -17.76
CA LEU A 170 -7.83 12.21 -18.74
C LEU A 170 -6.59 11.53 -19.32
N GLY A 171 -5.54 12.29 -19.65
CA GLY A 171 -4.26 11.76 -20.13
C GLY A 171 -3.59 10.83 -19.13
N THR A 172 -3.73 11.10 -17.83
CA THR A 172 -3.19 10.24 -16.77
C THR A 172 -3.92 8.90 -16.72
N TYR A 173 -5.26 8.88 -16.82
CA TYR A 173 -6.03 7.62 -16.85
C TYR A 173 -5.80 6.81 -18.13
N LEU A 174 -5.59 7.45 -19.28
CA LEU A 174 -5.15 6.76 -20.50
C LEU A 174 -3.76 6.10 -20.32
N THR A 175 -2.85 6.78 -19.62
CA THR A 175 -1.54 6.21 -19.27
C THR A 175 -1.69 5.00 -18.34
N VAL A 176 -2.61 5.02 -17.38
CA VAL A 176 -2.93 3.87 -16.52
C VAL A 176 -3.38 2.67 -17.36
N ILE A 177 -4.22 2.86 -18.38
CA ILE A 177 -4.63 1.78 -19.29
C ILE A 177 -3.40 1.20 -20.00
N LEU A 178 -2.55 2.05 -20.57
CA LEU A 178 -1.32 1.62 -21.25
C LEU A 178 -0.40 0.82 -20.33
N LEU A 179 -0.18 1.27 -19.10
CA LEU A 179 0.64 0.55 -18.12
C LEU A 179 0.08 -0.85 -17.80
N ASN A 180 -1.24 -1.00 -17.71
CA ASN A 180 -1.87 -2.29 -17.50
C ASN A 180 -1.73 -3.23 -18.70
N LEU A 181 -1.79 -2.71 -19.93
CA LEU A 181 -1.54 -3.50 -21.14
C LEU A 181 -0.08 -4.00 -21.17
N ILE A 182 0.89 -3.14 -20.85
CA ILE A 182 2.30 -3.52 -20.70
C ILE A 182 2.45 -4.61 -19.62
N GLY A 183 1.78 -4.44 -18.47
CA GLY A 183 1.76 -5.42 -17.38
C GLY A 183 1.21 -6.76 -17.79
N ALA A 184 0.08 -6.77 -18.49
CA ALA A 184 -0.51 -8.00 -19.02
C ALA A 184 0.49 -8.75 -19.92
N PHE A 185 1.16 -8.02 -20.81
CA PHE A 185 2.20 -8.60 -21.67
C PHE A 185 3.37 -9.19 -20.85
N LEU A 186 3.87 -8.48 -19.83
CA LEU A 186 4.93 -8.98 -18.96
C LEU A 186 4.52 -10.29 -18.25
N PHE A 187 3.29 -10.37 -17.73
CA PHE A 187 2.83 -11.56 -17.02
C PHE A 187 2.59 -12.77 -17.91
N LEU A 188 2.47 -12.60 -19.23
CA LEU A 188 2.45 -13.74 -20.14
C LEU A 188 3.75 -14.56 -20.07
N TYR A 189 4.86 -13.94 -19.73
CA TYR A 189 6.16 -14.60 -19.59
C TYR A 189 6.41 -15.19 -18.19
N LEU A 190 5.54 -14.93 -17.20
CA LEU A 190 5.69 -15.45 -15.85
C LEU A 190 5.40 -16.93 -15.79
N LYS A 191 6.33 -17.72 -15.23
CA LYS A 191 6.23 -19.19 -15.08
C LYS A 191 6.48 -19.57 -13.63
N ILE A 192 5.47 -19.46 -12.78
CA ILE A 192 5.52 -19.93 -11.40
C ILE A 192 4.72 -21.22 -11.32
N PRO A 193 5.32 -22.34 -10.86
CA PRO A 193 4.63 -23.61 -10.69
C PRO A 193 3.41 -23.48 -9.78
N LEU A 194 2.37 -24.25 -10.08
CA LEU A 194 1.23 -24.38 -9.17
C LEU A 194 1.67 -24.98 -7.83
N PRO A 195 1.12 -24.54 -6.70
CA PRO A 195 1.36 -25.22 -5.42
C PRO A 195 0.95 -26.69 -5.52
N ARG A 196 1.78 -27.62 -5.01
CA ARG A 196 1.44 -29.04 -5.00
C ARG A 196 0.17 -29.26 -4.18
N ALA A 197 -0.80 -30.02 -4.73
CA ALA A 197 -2.09 -30.28 -4.12
C ALA A 197 -2.01 -30.95 -2.72
N GLU A 198 -0.90 -31.61 -2.40
CA GLU A 198 -0.67 -32.25 -1.10
C GLU A 198 -0.55 -31.24 0.06
N GLN A 199 -0.11 -29.99 -0.21
CA GLN A 199 -0.03 -28.95 0.82
C GLN A 199 -1.38 -28.27 1.10
N SER A 200 -2.40 -28.50 0.27
CA SER A 200 -3.72 -27.87 0.41
C SER A 200 -4.72 -28.67 1.26
N LYS A 201 -4.43 -29.94 1.60
CA LYS A 201 -5.36 -30.83 2.30
C LYS A 201 -5.43 -30.66 3.83
N HIS A 202 -4.54 -29.88 4.43
CA HIS A 202 -4.56 -29.62 5.88
C HIS A 202 -4.91 -28.15 6.17
N TYR A 203 -6.16 -27.78 5.99
CA TYR A 203 -6.76 -26.62 6.65
C TYR A 203 -7.01 -26.89 8.15
N GLY A 204 -6.06 -27.55 8.81
CA GLY A 204 -6.09 -27.89 10.23
C GLY A 204 -5.19 -26.97 11.02
N GLY A 205 -5.45 -25.66 11.04
CA GLY A 205 -4.77 -24.72 11.90
C GLY A 205 -5.72 -24.11 12.94
N ARG A 206 -5.20 -23.24 13.80
CA ARG A 206 -5.96 -22.48 14.80
C ARG A 206 -7.20 -21.82 14.19
N SER A 207 -8.30 -21.75 14.97
CA SER A 207 -9.49 -20.98 14.58
C SER A 207 -9.17 -19.49 14.51
N TYR A 208 -9.98 -18.69 13.80
CA TYR A 208 -9.80 -17.21 13.76
C TYR A 208 -9.78 -16.60 15.16
N SER A 209 -10.62 -17.10 16.07
CA SER A 209 -10.64 -16.67 17.48
C SER A 209 -9.33 -16.98 18.20
N GLN A 210 -8.73 -18.14 17.96
CA GLN A 210 -7.44 -18.51 18.54
C GLN A 210 -6.28 -17.69 17.97
N ILE A 211 -6.32 -17.38 16.66
CA ILE A 211 -5.34 -16.51 16.00
C ILE A 211 -5.37 -15.11 16.63
N LEU A 212 -6.57 -14.52 16.77
CA LEU A 212 -6.74 -13.20 17.37
C LEU A 212 -6.42 -13.15 18.87
N LYS A 213 -6.45 -14.28 19.56
CA LYS A 213 -6.03 -14.40 20.98
C LYS A 213 -4.51 -14.58 21.12
N THR A 214 -3.77 -14.82 20.06
CA THR A 214 -2.30 -14.92 20.09
C THR A 214 -1.70 -13.50 20.13
N PRO A 215 -1.03 -13.09 21.22
CA PRO A 215 -0.63 -11.70 21.43
C PRO A 215 0.28 -11.15 20.33
N GLU A 216 1.24 -11.95 19.87
CA GLU A 216 2.18 -11.57 18.84
C GLU A 216 1.46 -11.28 17.51
N LEU A 217 0.48 -12.12 17.15
CA LEU A 217 -0.32 -11.95 15.93
C LEU A 217 -1.25 -10.74 16.04
N LEU A 218 -1.91 -10.57 17.20
CA LEU A 218 -2.79 -9.43 17.43
C LEU A 218 -2.02 -8.11 17.37
N VAL A 219 -0.89 -8.01 18.09
CA VAL A 219 -0.08 -6.79 18.13
C VAL A 219 0.54 -6.50 16.78
N ALA A 220 1.03 -7.51 16.06
CA ALA A 220 1.54 -7.36 14.71
C ALA A 220 0.46 -6.79 13.77
N THR A 221 -0.76 -7.35 13.81
CA THR A 221 -1.87 -6.89 12.97
C THR A 221 -2.30 -5.46 13.32
N ILE A 222 -2.41 -5.11 14.62
CA ILE A 222 -2.74 -3.74 15.06
C ILE A 222 -1.67 -2.75 14.57
N CYS A 223 -0.39 -3.06 14.78
CA CYS A 223 0.70 -2.16 14.39
C CYS A 223 0.79 -2.01 12.86
N ALA A 224 0.59 -3.10 12.10
CA ALA A 224 0.54 -3.03 10.64
C ALA A 224 -0.62 -2.17 10.15
N MET A 225 -1.82 -2.39 10.72
CA MET A 225 -3.02 -1.61 10.40
C MET A 225 -2.81 -0.13 10.71
N VAL A 226 -2.35 0.20 11.92
CA VAL A 226 -2.14 1.60 12.34
C VAL A 226 -1.09 2.27 11.44
N ALA A 227 0.07 1.65 11.24
CA ALA A 227 1.12 2.24 10.41
C ALA A 227 0.61 2.53 8.98
N TYR A 228 -0.15 1.60 8.38
CA TYR A 228 -0.66 1.79 7.02
C TYR A 228 -1.85 2.75 6.96
N ALA A 229 -2.76 2.68 7.92
CA ALA A 229 -3.92 3.56 7.98
C ALA A 229 -3.49 5.03 8.16
N LEU A 230 -2.54 5.31 9.06
CA LEU A 230 -2.03 6.65 9.29
C LEU A 230 -1.28 7.20 8.08
N MET A 231 -0.45 6.37 7.44
CA MET A 231 0.22 6.75 6.21
C MET A 231 -0.81 7.12 5.14
N ASN A 232 -1.84 6.29 4.93
CA ASN A 232 -2.86 6.54 3.92
C ASN A 232 -3.72 7.76 4.26
N LEU A 233 -4.09 7.95 5.53
CA LEU A 233 -4.87 9.09 6.02
C LEU A 233 -4.21 10.43 5.61
N VAL A 234 -2.92 10.57 5.89
CA VAL A 234 -2.17 11.81 5.65
C VAL A 234 -1.80 11.95 4.18
N MET A 235 -1.29 10.87 3.53
CA MET A 235 -0.89 10.91 2.13
C MET A 235 -2.06 11.25 1.20
N THR A 236 -3.26 10.70 1.47
CA THR A 236 -4.45 10.95 0.63
C THR A 236 -4.90 12.41 0.67
N SER A 237 -4.79 13.07 1.82
CA SER A 237 -5.13 14.49 1.99
C SER A 237 -4.05 15.44 1.48
N THR A 238 -2.81 14.98 1.37
CA THR A 238 -1.66 15.86 1.08
C THR A 238 -1.81 16.65 -0.22
N PRO A 239 -2.18 16.07 -1.38
CA PRO A 239 -2.32 16.85 -2.61
C PRO A 239 -3.38 17.96 -2.47
N LEU A 240 -4.51 17.65 -1.82
CA LEU A 240 -5.58 18.63 -1.55
C LEU A 240 -5.11 19.74 -0.61
N ALA A 241 -4.35 19.37 0.45
CA ALA A 241 -3.80 20.34 1.39
C ALA A 241 -2.78 21.27 0.73
N VAL A 242 -1.86 20.72 -0.05
CA VAL A 242 -0.82 21.50 -0.77
C VAL A 242 -1.47 22.47 -1.74
N VAL A 243 -2.36 22.00 -2.61
CA VAL A 243 -3.04 22.86 -3.59
C VAL A 243 -3.98 23.86 -2.90
N GLY A 244 -4.72 23.42 -1.88
CA GLY A 244 -5.63 24.28 -1.11
C GLY A 244 -4.91 25.35 -0.29
N CYS A 245 -3.63 25.17 0.07
CA CYS A 245 -2.76 26.17 0.69
C CYS A 245 -2.06 27.09 -0.33
N GLY A 246 -2.40 27.02 -1.63
CA GLY A 246 -1.92 27.94 -2.67
C GLY A 246 -0.67 27.48 -3.41
N PHE A 247 -0.24 26.23 -3.25
CA PHE A 247 0.87 25.64 -4.03
C PHE A 247 0.36 24.95 -5.28
N THR A 248 1.28 24.56 -6.17
CA THR A 248 0.94 23.92 -7.45
C THR A 248 0.74 22.42 -7.34
N GLU A 249 0.04 21.81 -8.31
CA GLU A 249 -0.06 20.35 -8.45
C GLU A 249 1.31 19.70 -8.61
N ASN A 250 2.28 20.38 -9.25
CA ASN A 250 3.65 19.92 -9.37
C ASN A 250 4.35 19.82 -8.01
N ASN A 251 4.10 20.79 -7.11
CA ASN A 251 4.62 20.71 -5.74
C ASN A 251 4.02 19.50 -4.99
N ALA A 252 2.72 19.25 -5.16
CA ALA A 252 2.08 18.08 -4.58
C ALA A 252 2.68 16.76 -5.11
N ALA A 253 2.93 16.68 -6.42
CA ALA A 253 3.57 15.52 -7.05
C ALA A 253 5.01 15.29 -6.53
N ASP A 254 5.78 16.35 -6.34
CA ASP A 254 7.16 16.26 -5.79
C ASP A 254 7.16 15.80 -4.32
N ILE A 255 6.24 16.31 -3.50
CA ILE A 255 6.08 15.91 -2.10
C ILE A 255 5.70 14.43 -2.00
N VAL A 256 4.72 13.97 -2.81
CA VAL A 256 4.33 12.55 -2.85
C VAL A 256 5.49 11.69 -3.36
N SER A 257 6.27 12.15 -4.34
CA SER A 257 7.47 11.45 -4.82
C SER A 257 8.48 11.23 -3.69
N MET A 258 8.81 12.28 -2.95
CA MET A 258 9.72 12.20 -1.78
C MET A 258 9.18 11.25 -0.71
N HIS A 259 7.87 11.27 -0.46
CA HIS A 259 7.21 10.35 0.45
C HIS A 259 7.38 8.89 0.02
N VAL A 260 7.05 8.58 -1.23
CA VAL A 260 7.14 7.20 -1.76
C VAL A 260 8.59 6.72 -1.79
N LEU A 261 9.56 7.58 -2.12
CA LEU A 261 10.99 7.25 -1.97
C LEU A 261 11.33 6.90 -0.51
N ALA A 262 10.85 7.71 0.43
CA ALA A 262 11.06 7.48 1.86
C ALA A 262 10.37 6.21 2.39
N MET A 263 9.29 5.75 1.75
CA MET A 263 8.66 4.46 2.04
C MET A 263 9.54 3.27 1.62
N PHE A 264 10.25 3.36 0.50
CA PHE A 264 10.91 2.19 -0.10
C PHE A 264 12.42 2.15 0.12
N ILE A 265 13.13 3.29 0.15
CA ILE A 265 14.59 3.33 0.38
C ILE A 265 15.01 2.60 1.66
N PRO A 266 14.35 2.82 2.82
CA PRO A 266 14.74 2.13 4.04
C PRO A 266 14.58 0.61 3.98
N SER A 267 13.74 0.07 3.06
CA SER A 267 13.50 -1.38 2.94
C SER A 267 14.78 -2.18 2.69
N PHE A 268 15.81 -1.58 2.07
CA PHE A 268 17.09 -2.25 1.84
C PHE A 268 17.84 -2.58 3.14
N PHE A 269 17.64 -1.84 4.20
CA PHE A 269 18.33 -2.03 5.47
C PHE A 269 17.39 -2.33 6.66
N THR A 270 16.10 -2.07 6.55
CA THR A 270 15.12 -2.37 7.63
C THR A 270 15.17 -3.84 8.06
N GLY A 271 15.31 -4.76 7.11
CA GLY A 271 15.48 -6.19 7.43
C GLY A 271 16.72 -6.48 8.27
N HIS A 272 17.85 -5.84 7.99
CA HIS A 272 19.07 -5.97 8.79
C HIS A 272 18.91 -5.35 10.19
N LEU A 273 18.21 -4.22 10.29
CA LEU A 273 17.87 -3.59 11.56
C LEU A 273 16.96 -4.49 12.41
N ILE A 274 15.98 -5.16 11.80
CA ILE A 274 15.11 -6.12 12.49
C ILE A 274 15.91 -7.30 13.04
N VAL A 275 16.82 -7.87 12.26
CA VAL A 275 17.70 -8.96 12.71
C VAL A 275 18.57 -8.51 13.88
N ARG A 276 19.10 -7.29 13.85
CA ARG A 276 20.02 -6.77 14.88
C ARG A 276 19.30 -6.33 16.16
N PHE A 277 18.14 -5.67 16.04
CA PHE A 277 17.48 -5.00 17.17
C PHE A 277 16.15 -5.66 17.58
N GLY A 278 15.61 -6.54 16.76
CA GLY A 278 14.31 -7.21 16.96
C GLY A 278 13.12 -6.40 16.44
N ASN A 279 12.02 -7.10 16.14
CA ASN A 279 10.81 -6.54 15.54
C ASN A 279 10.20 -5.41 16.39
N ILE A 280 10.05 -5.62 17.72
CA ILE A 280 9.36 -4.68 18.61
C ILE A 280 10.04 -3.31 18.63
N LYS A 281 11.39 -3.27 18.71
CA LYS A 281 12.13 -2.01 18.72
C LYS A 281 11.99 -1.25 17.40
N ILE A 282 11.98 -1.96 16.26
CA ILE A 282 11.84 -1.35 14.94
C ILE A 282 10.40 -0.82 14.74
N ILE A 283 9.38 -1.57 15.16
CA ILE A 283 7.99 -1.11 15.14
C ILE A 283 7.85 0.15 16.00
N THR A 284 8.42 0.14 17.22
CA THR A 284 8.39 1.31 18.13
C THR A 284 9.06 2.53 17.50
N ALA A 285 10.23 2.36 16.88
CA ALA A 285 10.91 3.43 16.15
C ALA A 285 10.02 3.98 15.01
N GLY A 286 9.34 3.09 14.27
CA GLY A 286 8.38 3.48 13.23
C GLY A 286 7.24 4.33 13.78
N LEU A 287 6.62 3.93 14.89
CA LEU A 287 5.53 4.69 15.52
C LEU A 287 6.00 6.05 16.08
N LEU A 288 7.21 6.13 16.63
CA LEU A 288 7.80 7.39 17.07
C LEU A 288 8.04 8.33 15.89
N ILE A 289 8.56 7.83 14.78
CA ILE A 289 8.76 8.63 13.56
C ILE A 289 7.42 9.10 13.00
N LEU A 290 6.36 8.26 12.99
CA LEU A 290 5.00 8.68 12.62
C LEU A 290 4.47 9.79 13.53
N SER A 291 4.75 9.72 14.83
CA SER A 291 4.38 10.79 15.79
C SER A 291 5.09 12.10 15.47
N VAL A 292 6.40 12.04 15.19
CA VAL A 292 7.18 13.23 14.78
C VAL A 292 6.67 13.79 13.46
N SER A 293 6.31 12.93 12.50
CA SER A 293 5.67 13.37 11.24
C SER A 293 4.43 14.21 11.50
N GLY A 294 3.52 13.75 12.37
CA GLY A 294 2.33 14.50 12.76
C GLY A 294 2.65 15.85 13.42
N ILE A 295 3.65 15.89 14.31
CA ILE A 295 4.11 17.13 14.96
C ILE A 295 4.64 18.12 13.91
N VAL A 296 5.46 17.68 12.97
CA VAL A 296 5.98 18.53 11.89
C VAL A 296 4.85 19.04 10.99
N ALA A 297 3.89 18.18 10.66
CA ALA A 297 2.72 18.56 9.86
C ALA A 297 1.86 19.63 10.54
N LEU A 298 1.74 19.58 11.88
CA LEU A 298 1.00 20.55 12.68
C LEU A 298 1.78 21.85 12.94
N SER A 299 3.10 21.87 12.70
CA SER A 299 3.94 23.05 12.97
C SER A 299 3.87 24.12 11.89
N GLY A 300 3.24 23.85 10.73
CA GLY A 300 3.06 24.84 9.67
C GLY A 300 2.62 24.26 8.33
N ILE A 301 2.36 25.16 7.38
CA ILE A 301 1.85 24.85 6.03
C ILE A 301 2.82 25.25 4.91
N SER A 302 4.12 25.41 5.22
CA SER A 302 5.12 25.64 4.18
C SER A 302 5.42 24.37 3.37
N LEU A 303 5.98 24.51 2.17
CA LEU A 303 6.43 23.35 1.38
C LEU A 303 7.43 22.48 2.15
N ALA A 304 8.28 23.09 2.98
CA ALA A 304 9.21 22.36 3.84
C ALA A 304 8.49 21.52 4.89
N ASN A 305 7.44 22.05 5.56
CA ASN A 305 6.62 21.30 6.50
C ASN A 305 5.96 20.10 5.83
N PHE A 306 5.30 20.30 4.69
CA PHE A 306 4.70 19.19 3.92
C PHE A 306 5.75 18.15 3.55
N SER A 307 6.88 18.55 2.97
CA SER A 307 7.93 17.64 2.50
C SER A 307 8.54 16.83 3.65
N ILE A 308 8.93 17.49 4.74
CA ILE A 308 9.56 16.82 5.90
C ILE A 308 8.54 15.88 6.57
N ALA A 309 7.31 16.33 6.77
CA ALA A 309 6.26 15.51 7.35
C ALA A 309 6.03 14.23 6.51
N LEU A 310 5.92 14.37 5.19
CA LEU A 310 5.68 13.24 4.29
C LEU A 310 6.88 12.28 4.19
N VAL A 311 8.11 12.78 4.21
CA VAL A 311 9.32 11.94 4.29
C VAL A 311 9.33 11.14 5.59
N LEU A 312 9.09 11.78 6.73
CA LEU A 312 9.01 11.10 8.02
C LEU A 312 7.86 10.09 8.05
N LEU A 313 6.70 10.44 7.47
CA LEU A 313 5.56 9.54 7.33
C LEU A 313 5.95 8.26 6.58
N GLY A 314 6.69 8.40 5.47
CA GLY A 314 7.19 7.26 4.67
C GLY A 314 8.15 6.36 5.44
N ILE A 315 9.14 6.94 6.12
CA ILE A 315 10.11 6.19 6.94
C ILE A 315 9.39 5.49 8.10
N GLY A 316 8.50 6.19 8.80
CA GLY A 316 7.73 5.66 9.91
C GLY A 316 6.83 4.50 9.50
N TRP A 317 6.16 4.62 8.35
CA TRP A 317 5.41 3.52 7.74
C TRP A 317 6.30 2.33 7.43
N ASN A 318 7.46 2.53 6.81
CA ASN A 318 8.38 1.45 6.47
C ASN A 318 8.76 0.63 7.70
N PHE A 319 9.23 1.28 8.76
CA PHE A 319 9.66 0.59 9.98
C PHE A 319 8.48 -0.06 10.70
N GLY A 320 7.35 0.64 10.84
CA GLY A 320 6.15 0.13 11.49
C GLY A 320 5.56 -1.06 10.75
N PHE A 321 5.31 -0.92 9.45
CA PHE A 321 4.64 -1.93 8.63
C PHE A 321 5.53 -3.15 8.35
N ILE A 322 6.82 -2.95 7.97
CA ILE A 322 7.74 -4.06 7.71
C ILE A 322 8.06 -4.80 9.00
N GLY A 323 8.29 -4.07 10.11
CA GLY A 323 8.52 -4.67 11.41
C GLY A 323 7.34 -5.52 11.87
N ALA A 324 6.11 -5.02 11.73
CA ALA A 324 4.88 -5.73 12.07
C ALA A 324 4.66 -6.95 11.15
N THR A 325 4.87 -6.80 9.84
CA THR A 325 4.79 -7.92 8.88
C THR A 325 5.80 -9.01 9.21
N SER A 326 7.02 -8.64 9.60
CA SER A 326 8.05 -9.58 10.04
C SER A 326 7.67 -10.29 11.34
N LEU A 327 7.10 -9.57 12.31
CA LEU A 327 6.59 -10.15 13.56
C LEU A 327 5.48 -11.17 13.26
N LEU A 328 4.51 -10.81 12.41
CA LEU A 328 3.44 -11.70 11.97
C LEU A 328 4.00 -12.97 11.32
N ALA A 329 4.95 -12.83 10.40
CA ALA A 329 5.54 -13.95 9.66
C ALA A 329 6.28 -14.96 10.54
N ASN A 330 6.83 -14.49 11.68
CA ASN A 330 7.57 -15.31 12.64
C ASN A 330 6.67 -15.95 13.71
N SER A 331 5.37 -15.59 13.75
CA SER A 331 4.46 -15.98 14.84
C SER A 331 3.45 -17.05 14.43
N HIS A 332 3.63 -17.69 13.27
CA HIS A 332 2.72 -18.74 12.77
C HIS A 332 3.46 -19.89 12.09
N ALA A 333 2.83 -21.07 12.10
CA ALA A 333 3.29 -22.23 11.35
C ALA A 333 3.03 -22.04 9.83
N PRO A 334 3.82 -22.73 8.96
CA PRO A 334 3.65 -22.63 7.51
C PRO A 334 2.23 -22.97 7.03
N GLU A 335 1.56 -23.90 7.70
CA GLU A 335 0.21 -24.41 7.36
C GLU A 335 -0.88 -23.35 7.59
N GLU A 336 -0.67 -22.43 8.56
CA GLU A 336 -1.60 -21.34 8.89
C GLU A 336 -1.39 -20.08 8.06
N ARG A 337 -0.31 -20.02 7.29
CA ARG A 337 0.17 -18.81 6.60
C ARG A 337 -0.92 -18.11 5.78
N GLY A 338 -1.64 -18.84 4.94
CA GLY A 338 -2.68 -18.25 4.08
C GLY A 338 -3.82 -17.63 4.89
N LYS A 339 -4.26 -18.33 5.92
CA LYS A 339 -5.35 -17.89 6.80
C LYS A 339 -4.96 -16.66 7.60
N ILE A 340 -3.77 -16.64 8.18
CA ILE A 340 -3.28 -15.54 9.01
C ILE A 340 -2.97 -14.31 8.15
N GLN A 341 -2.33 -14.48 7.00
CA GLN A 341 -2.06 -13.37 6.09
C GLN A 341 -3.35 -12.78 5.52
N GLY A 342 -4.32 -13.63 5.12
CA GLY A 342 -5.62 -13.16 4.64
C GLY A 342 -6.38 -12.36 5.70
N LEU A 343 -6.39 -12.82 6.95
CA LEU A 343 -7.02 -12.10 8.07
C LEU A 343 -6.29 -10.77 8.35
N ASN A 344 -4.96 -10.81 8.40
CA ASN A 344 -4.16 -9.60 8.60
C ASN A 344 -4.44 -8.56 7.52
N ASP A 345 -4.40 -8.96 6.25
CA ASP A 345 -4.59 -8.03 5.14
C ASP A 345 -6.02 -7.48 5.09
N PHE A 346 -7.02 -8.30 5.44
CA PHE A 346 -8.40 -7.84 5.58
C PHE A 346 -8.54 -6.76 6.67
N ILE A 347 -7.93 -6.95 7.84
CA ILE A 347 -7.96 -5.97 8.94
C ILE A 347 -7.17 -4.72 8.56
N VAL A 348 -5.97 -4.88 8.01
CA VAL A 348 -5.11 -3.77 7.60
C VAL A 348 -5.82 -2.91 6.55
N PHE A 349 -6.27 -3.49 5.45
CA PHE A 349 -6.96 -2.73 4.39
C PHE A 349 -8.33 -2.23 4.80
N GLY A 350 -9.00 -2.90 5.73
CA GLY A 350 -10.20 -2.37 6.38
C GLY A 350 -9.91 -1.07 7.13
N GLY A 351 -8.86 -1.04 7.94
CA GLY A 351 -8.38 0.17 8.62
C GLY A 351 -7.96 1.27 7.65
N VAL A 352 -7.26 0.90 6.57
CA VAL A 352 -6.86 1.85 5.51
C VAL A 352 -8.08 2.43 4.79
N THR A 353 -9.13 1.63 4.53
CA THR A 353 -10.38 2.11 3.93
C THR A 353 -11.04 3.16 4.81
N VAL A 354 -11.16 2.90 6.11
CA VAL A 354 -11.72 3.84 7.08
C VAL A 354 -10.88 5.13 7.14
N ALA A 355 -9.55 5.00 7.19
CA ALA A 355 -8.64 6.13 7.19
C ALA A 355 -8.75 6.99 5.92
N SER A 356 -8.84 6.34 4.76
CA SER A 356 -9.02 7.03 3.47
C SER A 356 -10.34 7.78 3.39
N LEU A 357 -11.44 7.18 3.86
CA LEU A 357 -12.75 7.86 3.95
C LEU A 357 -12.70 9.05 4.91
N ALA A 358 -12.10 8.85 6.09
CA ALA A 358 -11.94 9.91 7.06
C ALA A 358 -11.06 11.06 6.54
N SER A 359 -10.05 10.76 5.71
CA SER A 359 -9.11 11.73 5.15
C SER A 359 -9.84 12.85 4.41
N GLY A 360 -10.75 12.54 3.50
CA GLY A 360 -11.52 13.54 2.74
C GLY A 360 -12.48 14.36 3.60
N GLY A 361 -13.19 13.69 4.50
CA GLY A 361 -14.10 14.36 5.44
C GLY A 361 -13.37 15.32 6.36
N LEU A 362 -12.24 14.89 6.95
CA LEU A 362 -11.41 15.75 7.81
C LEU A 362 -10.78 16.89 7.02
N MET A 363 -10.25 16.62 5.81
CA MET A 363 -9.58 17.63 5.01
C MET A 363 -10.53 18.74 4.55
N ASN A 364 -11.72 18.38 4.09
CA ASN A 364 -12.62 19.32 3.40
C ASN A 364 -13.80 19.78 4.24
N CYS A 365 -14.10 19.12 5.37
CA CYS A 365 -15.31 19.38 6.15
C CYS A 365 -15.10 19.60 7.64
N ALA A 366 -13.91 19.34 8.18
CA ALA A 366 -13.61 19.57 9.60
C ALA A 366 -13.13 21.01 9.91
N GLY A 367 -13.05 21.89 8.91
CA GLY A 367 -12.60 23.26 9.10
C GLY A 367 -13.03 24.21 7.98
N SER A 368 -12.80 25.51 8.19
CA SER A 368 -13.15 26.56 7.25
C SER A 368 -12.08 26.84 6.18
N SER A 369 -10.92 26.19 6.27
CA SER A 369 -9.78 26.41 5.38
C SER A 369 -8.99 25.12 5.17
N ALA A 370 -8.18 25.05 4.08
CA ALA A 370 -7.29 23.92 3.80
C ALA A 370 -6.30 23.66 4.96
N ALA A 371 -5.81 24.71 5.61
CA ALA A 371 -4.91 24.59 6.76
C ALA A 371 -5.61 23.94 7.97
N SER A 372 -6.85 24.33 8.27
CA SER A 372 -7.62 23.71 9.37
C SER A 372 -7.98 22.25 9.08
N GLY A 373 -8.33 21.91 7.83
CA GLY A 373 -8.54 20.54 7.40
C GLY A 373 -7.26 19.70 7.53
N TRP A 374 -6.12 20.23 7.09
CA TRP A 374 -4.81 19.59 7.26
C TRP A 374 -4.48 19.29 8.73
N ASN A 375 -4.75 20.26 9.61
CA ASN A 375 -4.55 20.06 11.04
C ASN A 375 -5.48 18.98 11.60
N ALA A 376 -6.76 18.94 11.20
CA ALA A 376 -7.71 17.91 11.61
C ALA A 376 -7.25 16.50 11.20
N VAL A 377 -6.72 16.34 9.98
CA VAL A 377 -6.16 15.08 9.49
C VAL A 377 -5.00 14.61 10.39
N ASN A 378 -4.09 15.51 10.74
CA ASN A 378 -2.92 15.16 11.53
C ASN A 378 -3.25 14.93 13.02
N PHE A 379 -4.21 15.66 13.61
CA PHE A 379 -4.72 15.36 14.95
C PHE A 379 -5.41 13.98 15.02
N ALA A 380 -6.08 13.55 13.96
CA ALA A 380 -6.72 12.22 13.90
C ALA A 380 -5.72 11.05 13.96
N MET A 381 -4.41 11.29 13.81
CA MET A 381 -3.39 10.26 14.01
C MET A 381 -3.28 9.82 15.48
N LEU A 382 -3.56 10.72 16.43
CA LEU A 382 -3.27 10.52 17.85
C LEU A 382 -3.93 9.27 18.46
N PRO A 383 -5.25 9.01 18.31
CA PRO A 383 -5.88 7.83 18.92
C PRO A 383 -5.32 6.51 18.38
N PHE A 384 -4.93 6.46 17.11
CA PHE A 384 -4.35 5.26 16.50
C PHE A 384 -2.92 5.03 16.99
N LEU A 385 -2.11 6.08 17.14
CA LEU A 385 -0.76 5.99 17.72
C LEU A 385 -0.81 5.49 19.16
N ILE A 386 -1.77 5.98 19.96
CA ILE A 386 -2.01 5.51 21.33
C ILE A 386 -2.38 4.01 21.31
N LEU A 387 -3.31 3.59 20.44
CA LEU A 387 -3.71 2.19 20.32
C LEU A 387 -2.51 1.28 20.02
N ALA A 388 -1.68 1.62 19.04
CA ALA A 388 -0.51 0.84 18.69
C ALA A 388 0.55 0.85 19.79
N GLY A 389 0.75 1.99 20.45
CA GLY A 389 1.65 2.12 21.60
C GLY A 389 1.25 1.22 22.77
N LEU A 390 -0.05 1.21 23.13
CA LEU A 390 -0.59 0.33 24.15
C LEU A 390 -0.45 -1.15 23.78
N ALA A 391 -0.69 -1.51 22.51
CA ALA A 391 -0.51 -2.88 22.03
C ALA A 391 0.96 -3.36 22.19
N ILE A 392 1.94 -2.51 21.85
CA ILE A 392 3.36 -2.84 22.05
C ILE A 392 3.71 -2.97 23.53
N LEU A 393 3.23 -2.05 24.37
CA LEU A 393 3.48 -2.12 25.81
C LEU A 393 2.91 -3.43 26.41
N PHE A 394 1.71 -3.81 26.02
CA PHE A 394 1.10 -5.09 26.42
C PHE A 394 1.98 -6.29 26.04
N LEU A 395 2.48 -6.36 24.80
CA LEU A 395 3.34 -7.45 24.35
C LEU A 395 4.68 -7.45 25.09
N SER A 396 5.27 -6.27 25.31
CA SER A 396 6.54 -6.13 26.02
C SER A 396 6.45 -6.59 27.49
N GLN A 397 5.35 -6.26 28.18
CA GLN A 397 5.12 -6.70 29.56
C GLN A 397 4.94 -8.22 29.62
N LYS A 398 4.16 -8.81 28.71
CA LYS A 398 3.94 -10.25 28.66
C LYS A 398 5.23 -11.04 28.42
N ASN A 399 6.11 -10.53 27.54
CA ASN A 399 7.39 -11.18 27.28
C ASN A 399 8.33 -11.12 28.50
N ARG A 400 8.28 -10.05 29.30
CA ARG A 400 9.06 -9.96 30.56
C ARG A 400 8.60 -10.96 31.61
N THR A 401 7.29 -11.14 31.75
CA THR A 401 6.73 -12.12 32.71
C THR A 401 7.07 -13.55 32.34
N ASN A 402 7.16 -13.90 31.05
CA ASN A 402 7.53 -15.22 30.58
C ASN A 402 9.05 -15.52 30.68
N THR A 403 9.89 -14.51 30.79
CA THR A 403 11.36 -14.66 30.96
C THR A 403 11.78 -14.68 32.43
N SER A 404 10.89 -14.36 33.36
CA SER A 404 11.14 -14.35 34.81
C SER A 404 10.63 -15.61 35.53
N ILE A 405 10.10 -16.58 34.78
CA ILE A 405 9.72 -17.94 35.21
C ILE A 405 10.70 -18.95 34.57
#